data_a66813b9993df091d70cb54b7fdbdd11
#
_entry.id   a66813b9993df091d70cb54b7fdbdd11
#
_cell.length_a   1.000
_cell.length_b   1.000
_cell.length_c   1.000
_cell.angle_alpha   90.00
_cell.angle_beta   90.00
_cell.angle_gamma   90.00
#
_symmetry.space_group_name_H-M   'P 1'
#
loop_
_entity.id
_entity.type
_entity.pdbx_description
1 polymer ?
#
loop_
_entity_poly.entity_id
_entity_poly.type
_entity_poly.pdbx_seq_one_letter_code
_entity_poly.pdbx_strand_id
1 'polypeptide(L)'
;IPLSEWQKARDSVKTIKGIKRYKQSQLLAVGNPTDLAIEAIRSLRTSLHFAMMQAQNNVLMMTGVSPSIGKTFVCANLAAVISQTNKRVLLIDCDMRKGYTHELLGTNNVNGLSEILIGQGDITTAAKPTSIAKFDLIPRGQVPPNPSELLMSERFAELVNWASKNYDLVLIDTPPILAVTDAAIVGRHVGTTLMVARYAVNTLKEVETSLSRFEQNGIPVKGVILNSIFRRASAYQDYGYYEYEYKSDAK
;
A
#
# COMPACT_ATOMS: atom_id res chain seq x y z
N ILE A 1 -13.04 2.89 -1.25
CA ILE A 1 -12.79 2.89 0.21
C ILE A 1 -13.35 4.20 0.77
N PRO A 2 -14.26 4.14 1.75
CA PRO A 2 -14.80 5.32 2.41
C PRO A 2 -13.71 6.14 3.12
N LEU A 3 -13.96 7.45 3.29
CA LEU A 3 -13.11 8.31 4.11
C LEU A 3 -13.34 7.97 5.59
N SER A 4 -12.27 7.68 6.33
CA SER A 4 -12.32 7.45 7.77
C SER A 4 -12.22 8.77 8.54
N GLU A 5 -13.23 9.11 9.31
CA GLU A 5 -13.22 10.29 10.19
C GLU A 5 -12.21 10.11 11.34
N TRP A 6 -12.02 8.89 11.84
CA TRP A 6 -11.02 8.56 12.85
C TRP A 6 -9.60 8.86 12.35
N GLN A 7 -9.27 8.44 11.12
CA GLN A 7 -7.96 8.71 10.52
C GLN A 7 -7.77 10.21 10.30
N LYS A 8 -8.78 10.90 9.80
CA LYS A 8 -8.76 12.35 9.55
C LYS A 8 -8.53 13.16 10.84
N ALA A 9 -9.19 12.78 11.94
CA ALA A 9 -8.99 13.41 13.24
C ALA A 9 -7.55 13.23 13.75
N ARG A 10 -6.94 12.07 13.56
CA ARG A 10 -5.55 11.82 13.96
C ARG A 10 -4.54 12.58 13.11
N ASP A 11 -4.76 12.69 11.82
CA ASP A 11 -3.87 13.44 10.92
C ASP A 11 -3.89 14.94 11.23
N SER A 12 -5.05 15.49 11.63
CA SER A 12 -5.15 16.89 12.08
C SER A 12 -4.41 17.16 13.39
N VAL A 13 -4.42 16.24 14.35
CA VAL A 13 -3.69 16.38 15.63
C VAL A 13 -2.17 16.37 15.43
N LYS A 14 -1.65 15.60 14.46
CA LYS A 14 -0.21 15.59 14.13
C LYS A 14 0.28 16.97 13.66
N THR A 15 -0.54 17.67 12.89
CA THR A 15 -0.20 19.00 12.35
C THR A 15 -0.07 20.06 13.45
N ILE A 16 -0.81 19.92 14.56
CA ILE A 16 -0.85 20.91 15.65
C ILE A 16 0.30 20.73 16.66
N LYS A 17 0.77 19.51 16.91
CA LYS A 17 1.65 19.21 18.04
C LYS A 17 3.14 19.08 17.72
N GLY A 18 3.57 18.99 16.48
CA GLY A 18 5.00 18.89 16.11
C GLY A 18 5.83 17.79 16.80
N ILE A 19 5.20 16.92 17.61
CA ILE A 19 5.87 15.94 18.47
C ILE A 19 5.82 14.57 17.79
N LYS A 20 6.96 14.17 17.22
CA LYS A 20 7.17 12.80 16.71
C LYS A 20 7.32 11.82 17.89
N ARG A 21 6.22 11.27 18.37
CA ARG A 21 6.23 10.09 19.26
C ARG A 21 5.68 8.88 18.49
N TYR A 22 6.55 8.14 17.81
CA TYR A 22 6.22 6.89 17.13
C TYR A 22 6.66 5.71 18.00
N LYS A 23 5.79 5.26 18.93
CA LYS A 23 5.99 4.00 19.68
C LYS A 23 4.96 2.91 19.36
N GLN A 24 3.90 3.21 18.57
CA GLN A 24 2.87 2.24 18.22
C GLN A 24 2.45 2.45 16.78
N SER A 25 2.09 1.37 16.08
CA SER A 25 1.50 1.42 14.74
C SER A 25 0.28 2.35 14.74
N GLN A 26 0.22 3.21 13.72
CA GLN A 26 -0.84 4.19 13.55
C GLN A 26 -1.88 3.74 12.52
N LEU A 27 -1.86 2.45 12.16
CA LEU A 27 -2.77 1.90 11.18
C LEU A 27 -4.20 1.87 11.69
N LEU A 28 -5.12 2.24 10.82
CA LEU A 28 -6.55 2.19 11.08
C LEU A 28 -7.01 0.75 11.41
N ALA A 29 -6.46 -0.25 10.71
CA ALA A 29 -6.74 -1.67 10.93
C ALA A 29 -6.43 -2.15 12.35
N VAL A 30 -5.56 -1.43 13.10
CA VAL A 30 -5.21 -1.73 14.50
C VAL A 30 -5.96 -0.79 15.45
N GLY A 31 -6.00 0.50 15.13
CA GLY A 31 -6.56 1.54 16.01
C GLY A 31 -8.07 1.62 16.02
N ASN A 32 -8.74 1.27 14.92
CA ASN A 32 -10.20 1.19 14.81
C ASN A 32 -10.59 0.12 13.78
N PRO A 33 -10.51 -1.17 14.14
CA PRO A 33 -10.72 -2.28 13.22
C PRO A 33 -12.17 -2.42 12.72
N THR A 34 -13.13 -1.73 13.31
CA THR A 34 -14.54 -1.71 12.91
C THR A 34 -14.91 -0.55 11.98
N ASP A 35 -13.93 0.28 11.60
CA ASP A 35 -14.14 1.38 10.68
C ASP A 35 -14.59 0.88 9.30
N LEU A 36 -15.54 1.58 8.68
CA LEU A 36 -16.06 1.24 7.34
C LEU A 36 -14.97 1.17 6.26
N ALA A 37 -13.91 1.96 6.39
CA ALA A 37 -12.77 1.87 5.48
C ALA A 37 -12.04 0.53 5.62
N ILE A 38 -11.98 -0.03 6.83
CA ILE A 38 -11.38 -1.34 7.07
C ILE A 38 -12.28 -2.47 6.53
N GLU A 39 -13.60 -2.36 6.67
CA GLU A 39 -14.52 -3.30 6.03
C GLU A 39 -14.37 -3.30 4.50
N ALA A 40 -14.25 -2.13 3.89
CA ALA A 40 -13.98 -2.01 2.46
C ALA A 40 -12.61 -2.64 2.07
N ILE A 41 -11.59 -2.53 2.92
CA ILE A 41 -10.28 -3.18 2.70
C ILE A 41 -10.38 -4.70 2.89
N ARG A 42 -11.21 -5.21 3.82
CA ARG A 42 -11.49 -6.65 3.95
C ARG A 42 -12.19 -7.20 2.69
N SER A 43 -13.14 -6.46 2.13
CA SER A 43 -13.78 -6.81 0.86
C SER A 43 -12.78 -6.81 -0.30
N LEU A 44 -11.88 -5.81 -0.35
CA LEU A 44 -10.79 -5.77 -1.32
C LEU A 44 -9.86 -6.98 -1.19
N ARG A 45 -9.51 -7.41 0.03
CA ARG A 45 -8.73 -8.63 0.26
C ARG A 45 -9.37 -9.85 -0.40
N THR A 46 -10.70 -10.01 -0.25
CA THR A 46 -11.43 -11.13 -0.86
C THR A 46 -11.36 -11.08 -2.39
N SER A 47 -11.57 -9.90 -2.98
CA SER A 47 -11.46 -9.73 -4.45
C SER A 47 -10.04 -10.00 -4.95
N LEU A 48 -9.03 -9.59 -4.18
CA LEU A 48 -7.61 -9.83 -4.52
C LEU A 48 -7.25 -11.31 -4.49
N HIS A 49 -7.78 -12.07 -3.55
CA HIS A 49 -7.54 -13.51 -3.49
C HIS A 49 -7.84 -14.16 -4.83
N PHE A 50 -8.99 -13.86 -5.44
CA PHE A 50 -9.38 -14.39 -6.75
C PHE A 50 -8.53 -13.81 -7.90
N ALA A 51 -8.24 -12.51 -7.86
CA ALA A 51 -7.44 -11.85 -8.90
C ALA A 51 -6.00 -12.38 -8.96
N MET A 52 -5.44 -12.81 -7.82
CA MET A 52 -4.08 -13.34 -7.73
C MET A 52 -3.95 -14.83 -8.00
N MET A 53 -5.04 -15.61 -8.09
CA MET A 53 -4.98 -17.04 -8.39
C MET A 53 -4.31 -17.35 -9.74
N GLN A 54 -4.38 -16.44 -10.71
CA GLN A 54 -3.77 -16.57 -12.04
C GLN A 54 -2.50 -15.72 -12.20
N ALA A 55 -2.01 -15.12 -11.12
CA ALA A 55 -0.81 -14.27 -11.17
C ALA A 55 0.46 -15.14 -11.26
N GLN A 56 1.49 -14.60 -11.90
CA GLN A 56 2.79 -15.27 -12.05
C GLN A 56 3.53 -15.48 -10.72
N ASN A 57 3.26 -14.62 -9.74
CA ASN A 57 3.82 -14.69 -8.40
C ASN A 57 2.87 -14.03 -7.38
N ASN A 58 3.22 -14.13 -6.11
CA ASN A 58 2.46 -13.57 -4.98
C ASN A 58 2.86 -12.13 -4.63
N VAL A 59 3.39 -11.38 -5.61
CA VAL A 59 3.81 -9.99 -5.43
C VAL A 59 2.74 -9.05 -6.00
N LEU A 60 2.21 -8.17 -5.16
CA LEU A 60 1.22 -7.16 -5.49
C LEU A 60 1.85 -5.76 -5.43
N MET A 61 1.90 -5.07 -6.55
CA MET A 61 2.27 -3.66 -6.57
C MET A 61 1.03 -2.77 -6.37
N MET A 62 1.16 -1.79 -5.50
CA MET A 62 0.20 -0.71 -5.35
C MET A 62 0.83 0.62 -5.75
N THR A 63 0.26 1.23 -6.77
CA THR A 63 0.66 2.54 -7.27
C THR A 63 -0.48 3.55 -7.15
N GLY A 64 -0.25 4.79 -7.55
CA GLY A 64 -1.27 5.83 -7.53
C GLY A 64 -1.27 6.66 -8.79
N VAL A 65 -2.38 7.36 -9.04
CA VAL A 65 -2.50 8.34 -10.12
C VAL A 65 -1.62 9.56 -9.83
N SER A 66 -1.76 10.13 -8.62
CA SER A 66 -1.06 11.35 -8.19
C SER A 66 -0.58 11.25 -6.74
N PRO A 67 0.26 12.19 -6.25
CA PRO A 67 0.67 12.21 -4.84
C PRO A 67 -0.50 12.46 -3.88
N SER A 68 -0.34 12.05 -2.61
CA SER A 68 -1.24 12.34 -1.48
C SER A 68 -2.69 11.82 -1.63
N ILE A 69 -2.89 10.78 -2.42
CA ILE A 69 -4.20 10.14 -2.64
C ILE A 69 -4.52 9.01 -1.64
N GLY A 70 -3.63 8.75 -0.69
CA GLY A 70 -3.80 7.70 0.32
C GLY A 70 -3.33 6.31 -0.11
N LYS A 71 -2.49 6.19 -1.14
CA LYS A 71 -1.91 4.93 -1.62
C LYS A 71 -1.27 4.12 -0.49
N THR A 72 -0.28 4.68 0.20
CA THR A 72 0.44 4.05 1.32
C THR A 72 -0.51 3.66 2.47
N PHE A 73 -1.54 4.48 2.75
CA PHE A 73 -2.59 4.16 3.71
C PHE A 73 -3.33 2.88 3.32
N VAL A 74 -3.79 2.78 2.06
CA VAL A 74 -4.50 1.58 1.56
C VAL A 74 -3.56 0.37 1.59
N CYS A 75 -2.33 0.52 1.10
CA CYS A 75 -1.33 -0.55 1.04
C CYS A 75 -1.01 -1.13 2.42
N ALA A 76 -0.68 -0.29 3.39
CA ALA A 76 -0.30 -0.71 4.73
C ALA A 76 -1.48 -1.32 5.53
N ASN A 77 -2.70 -0.75 5.41
CA ASN A 77 -3.88 -1.33 6.05
C ASN A 77 -4.29 -2.67 5.41
N LEU A 78 -4.14 -2.81 4.08
CA LEU A 78 -4.37 -4.08 3.39
C LEU A 78 -3.38 -5.14 3.87
N ALA A 79 -2.08 -4.80 3.99
CA ALA A 79 -1.06 -5.69 4.54
C ALA A 79 -1.43 -6.16 5.95
N ALA A 80 -1.84 -5.25 6.83
CA ALA A 80 -2.27 -5.56 8.18
C ALA A 80 -3.52 -6.47 8.22
N VAL A 81 -4.54 -6.17 7.41
CA VAL A 81 -5.77 -7.00 7.31
C VAL A 81 -5.48 -8.41 6.80
N ILE A 82 -4.51 -8.56 5.89
CA ILE A 82 -4.11 -9.88 5.38
C ILE A 82 -3.28 -10.65 6.42
N SER A 83 -2.34 -10.00 7.11
CA SER A 83 -1.53 -10.66 8.15
C SER A 83 -2.38 -11.20 9.31
N GLN A 84 -3.51 -10.54 9.63
CA GLN A 84 -4.48 -11.01 10.63
C GLN A 84 -5.15 -12.34 10.26
N THR A 85 -5.05 -12.78 9.01
CA THR A 85 -5.51 -14.12 8.56
C THR A 85 -4.43 -15.20 8.65
N ASN A 86 -3.42 -14.99 9.49
CA ASN A 86 -2.30 -15.90 9.72
C ASN A 86 -1.32 -16.03 8.53
N LYS A 87 -1.35 -15.13 7.56
CA LYS A 87 -0.44 -15.06 6.42
C LYS A 87 0.80 -14.23 6.76
N ARG A 88 1.98 -14.68 6.31
CA ARG A 88 3.21 -13.88 6.38
C ARG A 88 3.18 -12.84 5.27
N VAL A 89 3.20 -11.57 5.64
CA VAL A 89 3.10 -10.45 4.72
C VAL A 89 4.34 -9.58 4.81
N LEU A 90 4.92 -9.26 3.67
CA LEU A 90 5.99 -8.27 3.56
C LEU A 90 5.48 -7.04 2.82
N LEU A 91 5.72 -5.87 3.39
CA LEU A 91 5.57 -4.58 2.69
C LEU A 91 6.94 -4.04 2.32
N ILE A 92 7.15 -3.68 1.06
CA ILE A 92 8.38 -3.04 0.57
C ILE A 92 8.03 -1.61 0.17
N ASP A 93 8.68 -0.62 0.78
CA ASP A 93 8.53 0.79 0.43
C ASP A 93 9.46 1.16 -0.73
N CYS A 94 8.95 1.08 -1.95
CA CYS A 94 9.65 1.49 -3.16
C CYS A 94 9.48 2.97 -3.52
N ASP A 95 8.77 3.77 -2.70
CA ASP A 95 8.80 5.23 -2.83
C ASP A 95 10.06 5.78 -2.15
N MET A 96 11.23 5.52 -2.74
CA MET A 96 12.52 5.98 -2.20
C MET A 96 12.65 7.49 -2.13
N ARG A 97 11.72 8.24 -2.74
CA ARG A 97 11.72 9.71 -2.75
C ARG A 97 10.97 10.30 -1.56
N LYS A 98 9.78 9.77 -1.25
CA LYS A 98 8.85 10.32 -0.24
C LYS A 98 8.21 9.25 0.64
N GLY A 99 8.68 7.99 0.57
CA GLY A 99 8.16 6.89 1.38
C GLY A 99 8.25 7.18 2.88
N TYR A 100 7.21 6.83 3.61
CA TYR A 100 7.11 7.06 5.06
C TYR A 100 6.47 5.86 5.80
N THR A 101 6.48 4.69 5.18
CA THR A 101 5.90 3.47 5.76
C THR A 101 6.51 3.12 7.11
N HIS A 102 7.81 3.37 7.31
CA HIS A 102 8.52 3.19 8.57
C HIS A 102 7.93 4.05 9.70
N GLU A 103 7.55 5.29 9.41
CA GLU A 103 6.89 6.16 10.38
C GLU A 103 5.48 5.64 10.73
N LEU A 104 4.73 5.19 9.72
CA LEU A 104 3.37 4.67 9.86
C LEU A 104 3.33 3.38 10.68
N LEU A 105 4.35 2.53 10.55
CA LEU A 105 4.45 1.24 11.22
C LEU A 105 5.29 1.28 12.50
N GLY A 106 5.85 2.45 12.86
CA GLY A 106 6.63 2.63 14.08
C GLY A 106 7.99 1.92 14.06
N THR A 107 8.58 1.72 12.87
CA THR A 107 9.90 1.12 12.67
C THR A 107 10.94 2.19 12.33
N ASN A 108 12.23 1.78 12.28
CA ASN A 108 13.30 2.68 11.81
C ASN A 108 13.48 2.59 10.28
N ASN A 109 14.17 3.58 9.70
CA ASN A 109 14.45 3.67 8.26
C ASN A 109 15.92 3.34 7.91
N VAL A 110 16.64 2.64 8.78
CA VAL A 110 18.07 2.27 8.57
C VAL A 110 18.15 0.91 7.91
N ASN A 111 19.11 0.69 7.03
CA ASN A 111 19.27 -0.56 6.27
C ASN A 111 17.97 -0.97 5.57
N GLY A 112 17.45 -0.07 4.75
CA GLY A 112 16.24 -0.25 3.95
C GLY A 112 16.56 -0.64 2.51
N LEU A 113 15.59 -0.40 1.63
CA LEU A 113 15.66 -0.79 0.22
C LEU A 113 16.88 -0.17 -0.48
N SER A 114 17.15 1.12 -0.28
CA SER A 114 18.26 1.79 -0.95
C SER A 114 19.61 1.17 -0.59
N GLU A 115 19.87 0.87 0.68
CA GLU A 115 21.11 0.24 1.14
C GLU A 115 21.25 -1.18 0.60
N ILE A 116 20.15 -1.94 0.50
CA ILE A 116 20.16 -3.27 -0.13
C ILE A 116 20.57 -3.15 -1.60
N LEU A 117 19.94 -2.24 -2.34
CA LEU A 117 20.16 -2.13 -3.79
C LEU A 117 21.56 -1.66 -4.17
N ILE A 118 22.21 -0.84 -3.33
CA ILE A 118 23.62 -0.44 -3.54
C ILE A 118 24.64 -1.46 -2.99
N GLY A 119 24.19 -2.60 -2.43
CA GLY A 119 25.07 -3.65 -1.95
C GLY A 119 25.60 -3.47 -0.53
N GLN A 120 25.09 -2.50 0.22
CA GLN A 120 25.48 -2.25 1.62
C GLN A 120 24.61 -3.02 2.63
N GLY A 121 23.51 -3.63 2.19
CA GLY A 121 22.59 -4.42 3.00
C GLY A 121 22.46 -5.85 2.50
N ASP A 122 22.12 -6.77 3.42
CA ASP A 122 21.78 -8.15 3.09
C ASP A 122 20.26 -8.30 2.93
N ILE A 123 19.85 -8.90 1.82
CA ILE A 123 18.44 -9.16 1.49
C ILE A 123 17.77 -9.98 2.59
N THR A 124 18.46 -10.97 3.16
CA THR A 124 17.88 -11.92 4.12
C THR A 124 17.59 -11.30 5.49
N THR A 125 18.26 -10.19 5.83
CA THR A 125 18.11 -9.49 7.12
C THR A 125 17.42 -8.14 7.01
N ALA A 126 17.04 -7.77 5.80
CA ALA A 126 16.45 -6.45 5.50
C ALA A 126 15.02 -6.25 6.02
N ALA A 127 14.26 -7.35 6.07
CA ALA A 127 12.88 -7.32 6.54
C ALA A 127 12.85 -7.10 8.06
N LYS A 128 12.14 -6.06 8.49
CA LYS A 128 11.99 -5.65 9.88
C LYS A 128 10.62 -6.07 10.40
N PRO A 129 10.55 -6.75 11.54
CA PRO A 129 9.28 -7.04 12.16
C PRO A 129 8.58 -5.74 12.57
N THR A 130 7.27 -5.69 12.36
CA THR A 130 6.42 -4.62 12.86
C THR A 130 5.77 -5.02 14.19
N SER A 131 5.01 -4.10 14.80
CA SER A 131 4.20 -4.42 15.99
C SER A 131 3.00 -5.34 15.68
N ILE A 132 2.76 -5.65 14.40
CA ILE A 132 1.65 -6.49 13.93
C ILE A 132 2.23 -7.87 13.60
N ALA A 133 1.66 -8.92 14.20
CA ALA A 133 2.13 -10.28 13.99
C ALA A 133 2.10 -10.68 12.50
N LYS A 134 3.19 -11.33 12.03
CA LYS A 134 3.34 -11.80 10.65
C LYS A 134 3.34 -10.69 9.59
N PHE A 135 3.62 -9.47 9.99
CA PHE A 135 3.72 -8.34 9.09
C PHE A 135 5.11 -7.69 9.24
N ASP A 136 5.95 -7.85 8.21
CA ASP A 136 7.29 -7.29 8.14
C ASP A 136 7.36 -6.15 7.13
N LEU A 137 8.33 -5.25 7.32
CA LEU A 137 8.58 -4.10 6.47
C LEU A 137 10.02 -4.07 5.98
N ILE A 138 10.24 -3.83 4.70
CA ILE A 138 11.47 -3.26 4.16
C ILE A 138 11.22 -1.78 3.91
N PRO A 139 11.75 -0.87 4.75
CA PRO A 139 11.58 0.56 4.57
C PRO A 139 12.38 1.05 3.36
N ARG A 140 12.11 2.27 2.88
CA ARG A 140 12.80 2.83 1.71
C ARG A 140 14.32 3.00 1.89
N GLY A 141 14.81 3.14 3.13
CA GLY A 141 16.19 3.51 3.41
C GLY A 141 16.47 5.00 3.22
N GLN A 142 17.73 5.36 3.02
CA GLN A 142 18.12 6.73 2.68
C GLN A 142 17.67 7.10 1.27
N VAL A 143 17.44 8.39 1.02
CA VAL A 143 17.06 8.85 -0.32
C VAL A 143 18.27 8.78 -1.24
N PRO A 144 18.29 7.89 -2.24
CA PRO A 144 19.41 7.82 -3.17
C PRO A 144 19.29 8.91 -4.25
N PRO A 145 20.37 9.27 -4.92
CA PRO A 145 20.33 10.24 -6.03
C PRO A 145 19.63 9.69 -7.28
N ASN A 146 19.64 8.36 -7.47
CA ASN A 146 19.19 7.67 -8.69
C ASN A 146 18.22 6.51 -8.41
N PRO A 147 17.02 6.74 -7.83
CA PRO A 147 16.09 5.69 -7.45
C PRO A 147 15.72 4.74 -8.59
N SER A 148 15.41 5.28 -9.77
CA SER A 148 14.96 4.48 -10.92
C SER A 148 16.04 3.51 -11.40
N GLU A 149 17.31 3.92 -11.41
CA GLU A 149 18.45 3.05 -11.79
C GLU A 149 18.63 1.90 -10.80
N LEU A 150 18.48 2.19 -9.50
CA LEU A 150 18.55 1.15 -8.47
C LEU A 150 17.43 0.12 -8.62
N LEU A 151 16.23 0.55 -8.97
CA LEU A 151 15.09 -0.37 -9.22
C LEU A 151 15.28 -1.21 -10.51
N MET A 152 16.09 -0.75 -11.45
CA MET A 152 16.47 -1.52 -12.66
C MET A 152 17.59 -2.56 -12.40
N SER A 153 18.23 -2.54 -11.24
CA SER A 153 19.34 -3.44 -10.93
C SER A 153 18.91 -4.90 -10.77
N GLU A 154 19.83 -5.83 -11.02
CA GLU A 154 19.61 -7.27 -10.76
C GLU A 154 19.28 -7.53 -9.29
N ARG A 155 19.86 -6.75 -8.37
CA ARG A 155 19.60 -6.89 -6.93
C ARG A 155 18.13 -6.63 -6.57
N PHE A 156 17.42 -5.78 -7.30
CA PHE A 156 15.98 -5.62 -7.08
C PHE A 156 15.21 -6.87 -7.50
N ALA A 157 15.56 -7.48 -8.62
CA ALA A 157 14.96 -8.75 -9.05
C ALA A 157 15.23 -9.89 -8.06
N GLU A 158 16.46 -9.97 -7.54
CA GLU A 158 16.86 -10.93 -6.49
C GLU A 158 16.05 -10.73 -5.21
N LEU A 159 15.89 -9.47 -4.77
CA LEU A 159 15.09 -9.11 -3.60
C LEU A 159 13.61 -9.54 -3.77
N VAL A 160 12.98 -9.22 -4.91
CA VAL A 160 11.59 -9.60 -5.19
C VAL A 160 11.42 -11.11 -5.23
N ASN A 161 12.36 -11.83 -5.84
CA ASN A 161 12.35 -13.30 -5.89
C ASN A 161 12.52 -13.91 -4.49
N TRP A 162 13.45 -13.41 -3.69
CA TRP A 162 13.61 -13.83 -2.30
C TRP A 162 12.34 -13.56 -1.48
N ALA A 163 11.76 -12.37 -1.58
CA ALA A 163 10.54 -12.00 -0.88
C ALA A 163 9.37 -12.92 -1.26
N SER A 164 9.17 -13.18 -2.55
CA SER A 164 8.12 -14.06 -3.06
C SER A 164 8.24 -15.49 -2.51
N LYS A 165 9.44 -15.98 -2.26
CA LYS A 165 9.68 -17.35 -1.71
C LYS A 165 9.51 -17.42 -0.19
N ASN A 166 9.71 -16.32 0.53
CA ASN A 166 9.73 -16.31 1.99
C ASN A 166 8.44 -15.81 2.63
N TYR A 167 7.54 -15.19 1.87
CA TYR A 167 6.27 -14.62 2.33
C TYR A 167 5.08 -15.19 1.56
N ASP A 168 3.91 -15.23 2.20
CA ASP A 168 2.67 -15.65 1.54
C ASP A 168 2.12 -14.57 0.63
N LEU A 169 2.44 -13.30 0.91
CA LEU A 169 2.13 -12.14 0.09
C LEU A 169 3.20 -11.06 0.27
N VAL A 170 3.62 -10.48 -0.84
CA VAL A 170 4.49 -9.31 -0.87
C VAL A 170 3.70 -8.13 -1.44
N LEU A 171 3.62 -7.03 -0.68
CA LEU A 171 3.09 -5.76 -1.19
C LEU A 171 4.24 -4.81 -1.47
N ILE A 172 4.17 -4.13 -2.61
CA ILE A 172 5.14 -3.10 -2.98
C ILE A 172 4.41 -1.77 -3.12
N ASP A 173 4.75 -0.81 -2.27
CA ASP A 173 4.25 0.56 -2.34
C ASP A 173 5.18 1.41 -3.22
N THR A 174 4.68 1.96 -4.33
CA THR A 174 5.48 2.70 -5.33
C THR A 174 5.04 4.15 -5.42
N PRO A 175 5.88 5.09 -5.90
CA PRO A 175 5.44 6.43 -6.21
C PRO A 175 4.39 6.45 -7.34
N PRO A 176 3.63 7.56 -7.49
CA PRO A 176 2.62 7.68 -8.55
C PRO A 176 3.21 7.61 -9.95
N ILE A 177 2.53 6.89 -10.86
CA ILE A 177 2.99 6.69 -12.25
C ILE A 177 3.04 7.99 -13.06
N LEU A 178 2.19 8.98 -12.77
CA LEU A 178 2.23 10.27 -13.46
C LEU A 178 3.41 11.15 -13.01
N ALA A 179 3.99 10.88 -11.84
CA ALA A 179 5.10 11.66 -11.31
C ALA A 179 6.46 11.14 -11.77
N VAL A 180 6.66 9.82 -11.79
CA VAL A 180 7.95 9.16 -12.09
C VAL A 180 7.74 7.78 -12.72
N THR A 181 8.79 7.22 -13.31
CA THR A 181 8.77 5.93 -14.01
C THR A 181 8.94 4.72 -13.09
N ASP A 182 9.26 4.93 -11.83
CA ASP A 182 9.61 3.89 -10.85
C ASP A 182 8.55 2.77 -10.78
N ALA A 183 7.25 3.13 -10.79
CA ALA A 183 6.17 2.16 -10.79
C ALA A 183 6.14 1.27 -12.05
N ALA A 184 6.52 1.80 -13.21
CA ALA A 184 6.62 1.01 -14.44
C ALA A 184 7.79 0.03 -14.40
N ILE A 185 8.89 0.39 -13.74
CA ILE A 185 10.04 -0.50 -13.55
C ILE A 185 9.66 -1.64 -12.61
N VAL A 186 9.12 -1.32 -11.43
CA VAL A 186 8.67 -2.31 -10.43
C VAL A 186 7.60 -3.24 -11.01
N GLY A 187 6.68 -2.72 -11.83
CA GLY A 187 5.59 -3.48 -12.42
C GLY A 187 6.00 -4.68 -13.25
N ARG A 188 7.24 -4.72 -13.76
CA ARG A 188 7.80 -5.86 -14.52
C ARG A 188 8.12 -7.07 -13.65
N HIS A 189 8.22 -6.90 -12.34
CA HIS A 189 8.62 -7.94 -11.39
C HIS A 189 7.43 -8.50 -10.58
N VAL A 190 6.23 -7.95 -10.76
CA VAL A 190 5.06 -8.29 -9.93
C VAL A 190 4.01 -9.11 -10.68
N GLY A 191 3.30 -9.96 -9.96
CA GLY A 191 2.21 -10.75 -10.52
C GLY A 191 0.90 -9.97 -10.67
N THR A 192 0.73 -8.91 -9.89
CA THR A 192 -0.51 -8.12 -9.88
C THR A 192 -0.21 -6.64 -9.64
N THR A 193 -0.88 -5.76 -10.40
CA THR A 193 -0.80 -4.32 -10.23
C THR A 193 -2.18 -3.75 -9.92
N LEU A 194 -2.29 -2.97 -8.84
CA LEU A 194 -3.45 -2.16 -8.51
C LEU A 194 -3.08 -0.68 -8.50
N MET A 195 -4.02 0.15 -8.91
CA MET A 195 -3.87 1.59 -8.90
C MET A 195 -4.88 2.24 -7.96
N VAL A 196 -4.43 3.23 -7.17
CA VAL A 196 -5.28 4.03 -6.29
C VAL A 196 -5.57 5.36 -6.96
N ALA A 197 -6.83 5.75 -6.98
CA ALA A 197 -7.31 7.08 -7.31
C ALA A 197 -8.10 7.65 -6.12
N ARG A 198 -8.14 8.97 -5.96
CA ARG A 198 -8.88 9.62 -4.88
C ARG A 198 -10.13 10.28 -5.42
N TYR A 199 -11.27 9.99 -4.76
CA TYR A 199 -12.56 10.60 -5.09
C TYR A 199 -12.50 12.12 -5.00
N ALA A 200 -13.11 12.80 -5.97
CA ALA A 200 -13.18 14.26 -6.12
C ALA A 200 -11.80 14.97 -6.18
N VAL A 201 -10.71 14.21 -6.43
CA VAL A 201 -9.35 14.75 -6.64
C VAL A 201 -8.82 14.36 -8.00
N ASN A 202 -8.84 13.05 -8.33
CA ASN A 202 -8.37 12.60 -9.64
C ASN A 202 -9.49 12.66 -10.68
N THR A 203 -9.15 13.20 -11.84
CA THR A 203 -10.02 13.21 -13.02
C THR A 203 -9.98 11.86 -13.73
N LEU A 204 -11.03 11.54 -14.49
CA LEU A 204 -11.06 10.34 -15.34
C LEU A 204 -9.89 10.33 -16.33
N LYS A 205 -9.56 11.48 -16.91
CA LYS A 205 -8.44 11.62 -17.85
C LYS A 205 -7.09 11.30 -17.22
N GLU A 206 -6.84 11.66 -15.95
CA GLU A 206 -5.61 11.29 -15.25
C GLU A 206 -5.55 9.78 -15.01
N VAL A 207 -6.68 9.14 -14.68
CA VAL A 207 -6.78 7.68 -14.52
C VAL A 207 -6.48 7.00 -15.86
N GLU A 208 -7.12 7.40 -16.95
CA GLU A 208 -6.90 6.87 -18.31
C GLU A 208 -5.43 7.05 -18.74
N THR A 209 -4.85 8.23 -18.52
CA THR A 209 -3.44 8.49 -18.85
C THR A 209 -2.51 7.58 -18.02
N SER A 210 -2.83 7.34 -16.76
CA SER A 210 -2.07 6.43 -15.91
C SER A 210 -2.13 4.99 -16.41
N LEU A 211 -3.33 4.51 -16.77
CA LEU A 211 -3.53 3.17 -17.35
C LEU A 211 -2.77 3.00 -18.65
N SER A 212 -2.86 4.00 -19.56
CA SER A 212 -2.15 3.99 -20.83
C SER A 212 -0.62 3.93 -20.65
N ARG A 213 -0.06 4.62 -19.63
CA ARG A 213 1.37 4.52 -19.32
C ARG A 213 1.79 3.12 -18.87
N PHE A 214 0.97 2.41 -18.09
CA PHE A 214 1.23 1.01 -17.72
C PHE A 214 1.12 0.09 -18.93
N GLU A 215 0.09 0.26 -19.76
CA GLU A 215 -0.13 -0.53 -20.98
C GLU A 215 1.05 -0.39 -21.95
N GLN A 216 1.55 0.83 -22.19
CA GLN A 216 2.73 1.10 -23.02
C GLN A 216 3.99 0.38 -22.50
N ASN A 217 4.07 0.06 -21.22
CA ASN A 217 5.15 -0.70 -20.62
C ASN A 217 4.84 -2.20 -20.51
N GLY A 218 3.72 -2.68 -21.08
CA GLY A 218 3.30 -4.08 -21.01
C GLY A 218 2.83 -4.56 -19.63
N ILE A 219 2.43 -3.63 -18.75
CA ILE A 219 2.02 -3.94 -17.38
C ILE A 219 0.50 -3.86 -17.25
N PRO A 220 -0.19 -5.00 -17.07
CA PRO A 220 -1.63 -5.01 -16.89
C PRO A 220 -2.02 -4.49 -15.50
N VAL A 221 -2.83 -3.43 -15.43
CA VAL A 221 -3.46 -2.98 -14.19
C VAL A 221 -4.75 -3.76 -13.98
N LYS A 222 -4.83 -4.57 -12.93
CA LYS A 222 -5.97 -5.45 -12.66
C LYS A 222 -7.18 -4.73 -12.08
N GLY A 223 -6.99 -3.51 -11.54
CA GLY A 223 -8.09 -2.72 -11.01
C GLY A 223 -7.66 -1.37 -10.47
N VAL A 224 -8.65 -0.49 -10.33
CA VAL A 224 -8.50 0.85 -9.74
C VAL A 224 -9.29 0.91 -8.45
N ILE A 225 -8.64 1.33 -7.37
CA ILE A 225 -9.23 1.52 -6.05
C ILE A 225 -9.61 2.99 -5.90
N LEU A 226 -10.89 3.30 -5.84
CA LEU A 226 -11.35 4.65 -5.52
C LEU A 226 -11.33 4.84 -4.00
N ASN A 227 -10.46 5.74 -3.54
CA ASN A 227 -10.21 6.02 -2.12
C ASN A 227 -10.85 7.33 -1.67
N SER A 228 -11.09 7.48 -0.37
CA SER A 228 -11.61 8.68 0.29
C SER A 228 -12.99 9.12 -0.24
N ILE A 229 -13.90 8.19 -0.44
CA ILE A 229 -15.28 8.48 -0.89
C ILE A 229 -16.04 9.14 0.26
N PHE A 230 -16.55 10.34 0.01
CA PHE A 230 -17.43 11.03 0.97
C PHE A 230 -18.86 10.51 0.85
N ARG A 231 -19.48 10.17 1.96
CA ARG A 231 -20.94 9.99 2.03
C ARG A 231 -21.60 11.39 2.06
N ARG A 232 -22.17 11.81 0.95
CA ARG A 232 -23.13 12.95 0.99
C ARG A 232 -24.48 12.39 1.43
N ALA A 233 -25.15 13.07 2.37
CA ALA A 233 -26.46 12.67 2.87
C ALA A 233 -27.55 12.57 1.76
N SER A 234 -27.32 13.20 0.60
CA SER A 234 -28.22 13.17 -0.56
C SER A 234 -28.00 12.00 -1.54
N ALA A 235 -26.96 11.19 -1.34
CA ALA A 235 -26.62 10.07 -2.26
C ALA A 235 -27.26 8.74 -1.86
N TYR A 236 -28.29 8.77 -1.00
CA TYR A 236 -29.00 7.57 -0.55
C TYR A 236 -29.80 6.86 -1.67
N GLN A 237 -29.93 7.45 -2.86
CA GLN A 237 -30.76 6.90 -3.93
C GLN A 237 -30.03 6.21 -5.07
N ASP A 238 -28.71 6.39 -5.27
CA ASP A 238 -28.06 5.92 -6.50
C ASP A 238 -27.04 4.77 -6.36
N TYR A 239 -26.63 4.38 -5.16
CA TYR A 239 -25.76 3.22 -4.98
C TYR A 239 -26.27 2.36 -3.84
N GLY A 240 -26.89 1.22 -4.17
CA GLY A 240 -27.41 0.22 -3.22
C GLY A 240 -26.30 -0.45 -2.41
N TYR A 241 -25.69 0.26 -1.47
CA TYR A 241 -24.93 -0.33 -0.39
C TYR A 241 -25.90 -0.77 0.69
N TYR A 242 -26.17 -2.06 0.76
CA TYR A 242 -26.90 -2.66 1.87
C TYR A 242 -26.02 -2.59 3.12
N GLU A 243 -26.45 -1.82 4.11
CA GLU A 243 -25.86 -1.80 5.44
C GLU A 243 -26.41 -3.00 6.21
N TYR A 244 -25.65 -4.06 6.33
CA TYR A 244 -25.91 -5.10 7.33
C TYR A 244 -25.38 -4.62 8.68
N GLU A 245 -26.23 -3.98 9.50
CA GLU A 245 -25.95 -3.85 10.93
C GLU A 245 -26.06 -5.24 11.59
N TYR A 246 -24.91 -5.81 11.94
CA TYR A 246 -24.90 -6.88 12.94
C TYR A 246 -25.18 -6.27 14.30
N LYS A 247 -26.44 -6.26 14.73
CA LYS A 247 -26.78 -6.13 16.15
C LYS A 247 -26.32 -7.41 16.83
N SER A 248 -25.24 -7.36 17.57
CA SER A 248 -24.88 -8.41 18.52
C SER A 248 -25.93 -8.36 19.63
N ASP A 249 -26.86 -9.31 19.64
CA ASP A 249 -27.69 -9.59 20.81
C ASP A 249 -26.74 -10.11 21.92
N ALA A 250 -26.24 -9.18 22.73
CA ALA A 250 -25.62 -9.51 24.01
C ALA A 250 -26.78 -9.83 24.98
N LYS A 251 -26.93 -11.10 25.31
CA LYS A 251 -27.57 -11.57 26.54
C LYS A 251 -26.55 -11.66 27.65
#